data_d2968b43b3a62730d5dfea573b6e5046
#
_entry.id   d2968b43b3a62730d5dfea573b6e5046
#
_cell.length_a   1.000
_cell.length_b   1.000
_cell.length_c   1.000
_cell.angle_alpha   90.00
_cell.angle_beta   90.00
_cell.angle_gamma   90.00
#
_symmetry.space_group_name_H-M   'P 1'
#
loop_
_entity.id
_entity.type
_entity.pdbx_description
1 polymer ?
#
loop_
_entity_poly.entity_id
_entity_poly.type
_entity_poly.pdbx_seq_one_letter_code
_entity_poly.pdbx_strand_id
1 'polypeptide(L)'
;MRAGRSDDYPALCAIWSEEVRRGARDSVPDRSWLQRQMGDFDWEARSRALENGSGPQGFVLVWHREGMEGTVARLETAARSEPARLELLEWGLRLSRAAGASAAQAWLPADYDAAALAPLGLSPVRPFWRMDRPDLEGVPAAPLAAGYRLAVPAQPGVAAQTFNQAFADHWRFSPVTADQVRSYGQPADLCLIAMTQDDTPAAIVWSALEEHDADTRAQPVGLVNVVGTVPGHRRQGLGLALTAEALRRLSRHAARSASLYVDAMNPTRAYELYRRLGFEVAYQYQVFEARW
;
A
#
# COMPACT_ATOMS: atom_id res chain seq x y z
N MET A 1 23.94 11.18 12.03
CA MET A 1 23.29 10.66 10.77
C MET A 1 24.22 10.78 9.58
N ARG A 2 24.24 9.82 8.68
CA ARG A 2 24.89 9.86 7.35
C ARG A 2 23.87 9.67 6.24
N ALA A 3 24.25 9.96 4.99
CA ALA A 3 23.48 9.60 3.83
C ALA A 3 23.29 8.07 3.76
N GLY A 4 22.10 7.63 3.35
CA GLY A 4 21.83 6.22 3.10
C GLY A 4 22.50 5.75 1.81
N ARG A 5 22.66 4.43 1.68
CA ARG A 5 23.27 3.76 0.53
C ARG A 5 22.43 2.55 0.15
N SER A 6 22.48 2.13 -1.11
CA SER A 6 21.78 0.91 -1.55
C SER A 6 22.23 -0.34 -0.77
N ASP A 7 23.48 -0.36 -0.33
CA ASP A 7 24.06 -1.46 0.44
C ASP A 7 23.57 -1.50 1.90
N ASP A 8 22.87 -0.47 2.36
CA ASP A 8 22.22 -0.47 3.68
C ASP A 8 20.94 -1.33 3.73
N TYR A 9 20.44 -1.79 2.59
CA TYR A 9 19.20 -2.55 2.51
C TYR A 9 19.13 -3.75 3.47
N PRO A 10 20.17 -4.60 3.62
CA PRO A 10 20.14 -5.70 4.59
C PRO A 10 19.98 -5.22 6.04
N ALA A 11 20.66 -4.13 6.43
CA ALA A 11 20.54 -3.55 7.77
C ALA A 11 19.15 -2.94 8.01
N LEU A 12 18.58 -2.28 7.00
CA LEU A 12 17.21 -1.77 7.02
C LEU A 12 16.20 -2.92 7.24
N CYS A 13 16.30 -4.01 6.46
CA CYS A 13 15.45 -5.20 6.63
C CYS A 13 15.60 -5.84 8.00
N ALA A 14 16.83 -5.88 8.57
CA ALA A 14 17.04 -6.40 9.91
C ALA A 14 16.27 -5.58 10.97
N ILE A 15 16.27 -4.26 10.88
CA ILE A 15 15.52 -3.39 11.80
C ILE A 15 14.02 -3.54 11.59
N TRP A 16 13.54 -3.60 10.34
CA TRP A 16 12.13 -3.89 10.07
C TRP A 16 11.69 -5.25 10.63
N SER A 17 12.54 -6.27 10.51
CA SER A 17 12.27 -7.60 11.11
C SER A 17 12.20 -7.53 12.65
N GLU A 18 13.03 -6.70 13.30
CA GLU A 18 12.92 -6.43 14.73
C GLU A 18 11.59 -5.72 15.08
N GLU A 19 11.16 -4.78 14.25
CA GLU A 19 9.86 -4.09 14.41
C GLU A 19 8.67 -5.03 14.26
N VAL A 20 8.70 -5.95 13.28
CA VAL A 20 7.66 -6.98 13.10
C VAL A 20 7.59 -7.88 14.35
N ARG A 21 8.73 -8.37 14.85
CA ARG A 21 8.74 -9.23 16.04
C ARG A 21 8.18 -8.57 17.30
N ARG A 22 8.27 -7.25 17.43
CA ARG A 22 7.69 -6.50 18.57
C ARG A 22 6.31 -5.87 18.28
N GLY A 23 5.70 -6.22 17.14
CA GLY A 23 4.40 -5.72 16.75
C GLY A 23 4.35 -4.24 16.31
N ALA A 24 5.52 -3.61 16.13
CA ALA A 24 5.61 -2.21 15.69
C ALA A 24 5.51 -2.04 14.16
N ARG A 25 5.40 -3.16 13.43
CA ARG A 25 5.24 -3.21 11.99
C ARG A 25 4.54 -4.51 11.60
N ASP A 26 3.84 -4.50 10.48
CA ASP A 26 3.06 -5.65 10.01
C ASP A 26 3.86 -6.66 9.18
N SER A 27 4.82 -6.19 8.40
CA SER A 27 5.64 -7.01 7.49
C SER A 27 6.93 -6.28 7.12
N VAL A 28 7.88 -7.03 6.57
CA VAL A 28 9.10 -6.47 5.98
C VAL A 28 8.87 -6.34 4.47
N PRO A 29 8.91 -5.13 3.90
CA PRO A 29 8.83 -4.96 2.46
C PRO A 29 9.99 -5.66 1.76
N ASP A 30 9.70 -6.41 0.72
CA ASP A 30 10.73 -7.00 -0.11
C ASP A 30 11.43 -5.94 -1.01
N ARG A 31 12.57 -6.33 -1.59
CA ARG A 31 13.32 -5.42 -2.46
C ARG A 31 12.53 -5.05 -3.71
N SER A 32 11.73 -5.96 -4.23
CA SER A 32 10.91 -5.71 -5.42
C SER A 32 9.78 -4.72 -5.13
N TRP A 33 9.19 -4.78 -3.95
CA TRP A 33 8.22 -3.78 -3.51
C TRP A 33 8.84 -2.39 -3.43
N LEU A 34 10.03 -2.27 -2.82
CA LEU A 34 10.76 -1.00 -2.77
C LEU A 34 11.04 -0.45 -4.16
N GLN A 35 11.51 -1.29 -5.08
CA GLN A 35 11.74 -0.89 -6.47
C GLN A 35 10.46 -0.41 -7.17
N ARG A 36 9.34 -1.12 -6.98
CA ARG A 36 8.05 -0.70 -7.55
C ARG A 36 7.54 0.64 -6.99
N GLN A 37 7.74 0.87 -5.68
CA GLN A 37 7.27 2.10 -5.03
C GLN A 37 8.19 3.30 -5.30
N MET A 38 9.47 3.09 -5.40
CA MET A 38 10.47 4.16 -5.42
C MET A 38 11.20 4.32 -6.75
N GLY A 39 11.09 3.32 -7.68
CA GLY A 39 11.80 3.36 -8.96
C GLY A 39 13.32 3.50 -8.77
N ASP A 40 13.93 4.40 -9.54
CA ASP A 40 15.36 4.75 -9.41
C ASP A 40 15.55 5.66 -8.17
N PHE A 41 15.51 5.05 -7.00
CA PHE A 41 15.59 5.76 -5.73
C PHE A 41 17.01 6.26 -5.46
N ASP A 42 17.14 7.58 -5.35
CA ASP A 42 18.39 8.23 -4.93
C ASP A 42 18.60 8.08 -3.42
N TRP A 43 19.32 7.04 -3.04
CA TRP A 43 19.60 6.72 -1.63
C TRP A 43 20.33 7.84 -0.91
N GLU A 44 21.29 8.48 -1.58
CA GLU A 44 22.09 9.56 -0.97
C GLU A 44 21.26 10.80 -0.69
N ALA A 45 20.44 11.21 -1.65
CA ALA A 45 19.62 12.40 -1.50
C ALA A 45 18.37 12.17 -0.64
N ARG A 46 17.76 10.97 -0.73
CA ARG A 46 16.41 10.69 -0.20
C ARG A 46 16.37 9.73 0.98
N SER A 47 17.51 9.36 1.54
CA SER A 47 17.53 8.54 2.76
C SER A 47 18.60 8.97 3.74
N ARG A 48 18.41 8.59 5.00
CA ARG A 48 19.42 8.72 6.07
C ARG A 48 19.46 7.47 6.92
N ALA A 49 20.69 7.15 7.33
CA ALA A 49 21.00 6.17 8.35
C ALA A 49 21.44 6.87 9.63
N LEU A 50 20.85 6.52 10.75
CA LEU A 50 21.30 6.88 12.08
C LEU A 50 22.15 5.75 12.63
N GLU A 51 23.36 6.05 13.08
CA GLU A 51 24.32 5.09 13.58
C GLU A 51 24.87 5.52 14.93
N ASN A 52 25.29 4.55 15.71
CA ASN A 52 26.11 4.73 16.92
C ASN A 52 27.28 3.73 16.90
N GLY A 53 28.03 3.66 18.00
CA GLY A 53 29.17 2.73 18.12
C GLY A 53 28.82 1.25 17.98
N SER A 54 27.53 0.89 18.03
CA SER A 54 27.02 -0.49 17.86
C SER A 54 26.43 -0.75 16.47
N GLY A 55 26.54 0.23 15.53
CA GLY A 55 26.02 0.15 14.17
C GLY A 55 24.69 0.88 13.93
N PRO A 56 23.96 0.54 12.86
CA PRO A 56 22.73 1.24 12.48
C PRO A 56 21.65 1.14 13.56
N GLN A 57 21.09 2.28 13.94
CA GLN A 57 19.99 2.43 14.89
C GLN A 57 18.66 2.70 14.20
N GLY A 58 18.69 3.13 12.94
CA GLY A 58 17.50 3.33 12.15
C GLY A 58 17.79 3.98 10.79
N PHE A 59 16.75 3.99 9.99
CA PHE A 59 16.73 4.54 8.64
C PHE A 59 15.45 5.34 8.41
N VAL A 60 15.53 6.32 7.53
CA VAL A 60 14.37 6.95 6.89
C VAL A 60 14.58 6.99 5.38
N LEU A 61 13.51 6.64 4.66
CA LEU A 61 13.42 6.74 3.21
C LEU A 61 12.29 7.72 2.90
N VAL A 62 12.55 8.66 1.97
CA VAL A 62 11.59 9.70 1.59
C VAL A 62 11.33 9.62 0.11
N TRP A 63 10.09 9.42 -0.29
CA TRP A 63 9.69 9.53 -1.70
C TRP A 63 8.44 10.39 -1.85
N HIS A 64 8.29 10.98 -3.01
CA HIS A 64 7.23 11.90 -3.32
C HIS A 64 6.23 11.27 -4.26
N ARG A 65 4.96 11.57 -4.04
CA ARG A 65 3.86 11.20 -4.95
C ARG A 65 3.14 12.47 -5.38
N GLU A 66 3.04 12.63 -6.69
CA GLU A 66 2.21 13.69 -7.25
C GLU A 66 0.74 13.30 -7.11
N GLY A 67 -0.07 14.17 -6.57
CA GLY A 67 -1.51 13.99 -6.41
C GLY A 67 -2.28 15.24 -6.83
N MET A 68 -3.61 15.13 -6.85
CA MET A 68 -4.49 16.24 -7.22
C MET A 68 -4.38 17.43 -6.23
N GLU A 69 -3.98 17.17 -5.00
CA GLU A 69 -3.82 18.19 -3.94
C GLU A 69 -2.35 18.64 -3.77
N GLY A 70 -1.50 18.38 -4.75
CA GLY A 70 -0.07 18.67 -4.70
C GLY A 70 0.79 17.45 -4.35
N THR A 71 2.09 17.68 -4.24
CA THR A 71 3.06 16.63 -3.92
C THR A 71 2.98 16.24 -2.45
N VAL A 72 2.81 14.95 -2.18
CA VAL A 72 2.85 14.38 -0.82
C VAL A 72 4.09 13.52 -0.66
N ALA A 73 4.88 13.82 0.37
CA ALA A 73 6.02 12.98 0.74
C ALA A 73 5.55 11.79 1.60
N ARG A 74 6.09 10.62 1.35
CA ARG A 74 5.99 9.45 2.22
C ARG A 74 7.30 9.29 2.98
N LEU A 75 7.20 9.19 4.31
CA LEU A 75 8.32 8.91 5.20
C LEU A 75 8.22 7.47 5.67
N GLU A 76 9.07 6.61 5.16
CA GLU A 76 9.18 5.22 5.61
C GLU A 76 10.33 5.10 6.59
N THR A 77 10.06 4.70 7.82
CA THR A 77 11.09 4.58 8.85
C THR A 77 11.29 3.16 9.32
N ALA A 78 12.53 2.87 9.73
CA ALA A 78 12.88 1.72 10.53
C ALA A 78 13.71 2.22 11.72
N ALA A 79 13.37 1.89 12.95
CA ALA A 79 14.09 2.41 14.10
C ALA A 79 14.08 1.46 15.30
N ARG A 80 15.24 1.31 15.97
CA ARG A 80 15.37 0.50 17.18
C ARG A 80 14.81 1.16 18.43
N SER A 81 14.69 2.48 18.42
CA SER A 81 14.14 3.26 19.53
C SER A 81 13.30 4.43 19.05
N GLU A 82 12.42 4.93 19.92
CA GLU A 82 11.60 6.10 19.64
C GLU A 82 12.42 7.37 19.39
N PRO A 83 13.43 7.72 20.20
CA PRO A 83 14.28 8.88 19.91
C PRO A 83 14.93 8.81 18.51
N ALA A 84 15.41 7.62 18.11
CA ALA A 84 15.97 7.41 16.77
C ALA A 84 14.92 7.65 15.67
N ARG A 85 13.68 7.18 15.87
CA ARG A 85 12.58 7.40 14.93
C ARG A 85 12.24 8.88 14.79
N LEU A 86 12.13 9.60 15.92
CA LEU A 86 11.79 11.03 15.91
C LEU A 86 12.86 11.85 15.19
N GLU A 87 14.15 11.58 15.43
CA GLU A 87 15.26 12.25 14.73
C GLU A 87 15.22 11.98 13.21
N LEU A 88 14.92 10.77 12.80
CA LEU A 88 14.79 10.39 11.39
C LEU A 88 13.56 11.05 10.73
N LEU A 89 12.42 11.07 11.42
CA LEU A 89 11.22 11.75 10.94
C LEU A 89 11.44 13.26 10.79
N GLU A 90 12.08 13.89 11.75
CA GLU A 90 12.41 15.32 11.68
C GLU A 90 13.27 15.65 10.44
N TRP A 91 14.28 14.82 10.16
CA TRP A 91 15.08 14.99 8.96
C TRP A 91 14.23 14.83 7.68
N GLY A 92 13.39 13.78 7.62
CA GLY A 92 12.50 13.52 6.48
C GLY A 92 11.52 14.65 6.22
N LEU A 93 10.96 15.23 7.27
CA LEU A 93 10.05 16.38 7.18
C LEU A 93 10.77 17.63 6.63
N ARG A 94 11.98 17.92 7.11
CA ARG A 94 12.79 19.04 6.58
C ARG A 94 13.11 18.84 5.10
N LEU A 95 13.53 17.63 4.69
CA LEU A 95 13.78 17.32 3.28
C LEU A 95 12.53 17.51 2.43
N SER A 96 11.40 16.97 2.88
CA SER A 96 10.12 17.04 2.15
C SER A 96 9.67 18.47 1.92
N ARG A 97 9.76 19.30 2.96
CA ARG A 97 9.43 20.73 2.87
C ARG A 97 10.37 21.49 1.93
N ALA A 98 11.67 21.22 2.01
CA ALA A 98 12.67 21.84 1.13
C ALA A 98 12.48 21.44 -0.34
N ALA A 99 11.96 20.22 -0.60
CA ALA A 99 11.62 19.74 -1.93
C ALA A 99 10.26 20.27 -2.46
N GLY A 100 9.56 21.13 -1.71
CA GLY A 100 8.29 21.71 -2.12
C GLY A 100 7.07 20.82 -1.97
N ALA A 101 7.16 19.75 -1.17
CA ALA A 101 5.98 18.94 -0.86
C ALA A 101 4.94 19.78 -0.09
N SER A 102 3.66 19.60 -0.39
CA SER A 102 2.54 20.26 0.31
C SER A 102 2.20 19.57 1.64
N ALA A 103 2.60 18.30 1.78
CA ALA A 103 2.44 17.51 2.98
C ALA A 103 3.46 16.38 3.06
N ALA A 104 3.69 15.85 4.27
CA ALA A 104 4.43 14.61 4.48
C ALA A 104 3.67 13.67 5.40
N GLN A 105 3.75 12.38 5.13
CA GLN A 105 3.04 11.33 5.84
C GLN A 105 3.98 10.27 6.40
N ALA A 106 3.76 9.88 7.65
CA ALA A 106 4.32 8.69 8.27
C ALA A 106 3.18 7.72 8.63
N TRP A 107 3.35 6.43 8.34
CA TRP A 107 2.42 5.39 8.71
C TRP A 107 3.02 4.62 9.89
N LEU A 108 2.37 4.70 11.02
CA LEU A 108 2.85 4.12 12.26
C LEU A 108 1.76 3.23 12.86
N PRO A 109 2.08 2.35 13.82
CA PRO A 109 1.06 1.58 14.54
C PRO A 109 -0.07 2.46 15.04
N ALA A 110 -1.31 1.95 15.08
CA ALA A 110 -2.46 2.75 15.49
C ALA A 110 -2.40 3.20 16.96
N ASP A 111 -1.65 2.51 17.79
CA ASP A 111 -1.40 2.80 19.20
C ASP A 111 -0.13 3.66 19.44
N TYR A 112 0.51 4.15 18.36
CA TYR A 112 1.67 5.03 18.49
C TYR A 112 1.30 6.34 19.19
N ASP A 113 2.15 6.77 20.15
CA ASP A 113 1.90 8.00 20.92
C ASP A 113 1.92 9.25 20.02
N ALA A 114 0.73 9.79 19.75
CA ALA A 114 0.58 11.02 18.97
C ALA A 114 1.24 12.25 19.66
N ALA A 115 1.37 12.25 20.99
CA ALA A 115 2.01 13.36 21.70
C ALA A 115 3.50 13.45 21.39
N ALA A 116 4.17 12.32 21.13
CA ALA A 116 5.57 12.31 20.72
C ALA A 116 5.80 12.93 19.34
N LEU A 117 4.78 12.93 18.46
CA LEU A 117 4.85 13.46 17.10
C LEU A 117 4.41 14.93 16.98
N ALA A 118 3.67 15.44 17.96
CA ALA A 118 3.15 16.80 17.95
C ALA A 118 4.24 17.89 17.79
N PRO A 119 5.43 17.78 18.43
CA PRO A 119 6.52 18.75 18.22
C PRO A 119 7.05 18.77 16.78
N LEU A 120 6.87 17.68 16.02
CA LEU A 120 7.24 17.59 14.61
C LEU A 120 6.15 18.12 13.66
N GLY A 121 5.01 18.55 14.19
CA GLY A 121 3.85 18.99 13.41
C GLY A 121 3.08 17.85 12.76
N LEU A 122 3.35 16.61 13.11
CA LEU A 122 2.64 15.44 12.63
C LEU A 122 1.38 15.22 13.50
N SER A 123 0.22 15.18 12.87
CA SER A 123 -1.06 14.92 13.51
C SER A 123 -1.77 13.71 12.89
N PRO A 124 -2.56 12.94 13.65
CA PRO A 124 -3.27 11.79 13.10
C PRO A 124 -4.37 12.26 12.15
N VAL A 125 -4.39 11.72 10.94
CA VAL A 125 -5.35 12.12 9.91
C VAL A 125 -6.24 10.99 9.44
N ARG A 126 -5.75 9.72 9.39
CA ARG A 126 -6.52 8.62 8.84
C ARG A 126 -6.03 7.26 9.31
N PRO A 127 -6.90 6.39 9.82
CA PRO A 127 -6.56 5.01 10.09
C PRO A 127 -6.62 4.15 8.83
N PHE A 128 -5.68 3.21 8.71
CA PHE A 128 -5.67 2.17 7.69
C PHE A 128 -5.55 0.80 8.36
N TRP A 129 -6.22 -0.19 7.80
CA TRP A 129 -6.13 -1.56 8.26
C TRP A 129 -5.47 -2.44 7.23
N ARG A 130 -4.51 -3.29 7.65
CA ARG A 130 -4.22 -4.50 6.93
C ARG A 130 -5.26 -5.53 7.31
N MET A 131 -5.87 -6.12 6.31
CA MET A 131 -6.77 -7.24 6.51
C MET A 131 -6.17 -8.47 5.82
N ASP A 132 -6.17 -9.60 6.52
CA ASP A 132 -5.64 -10.87 6.05
C ASP A 132 -6.75 -11.89 5.93
N ARG A 133 -6.66 -12.71 4.88
CA ARG A 133 -7.36 -13.98 4.74
C ARG A 133 -6.32 -15.10 4.83
N PRO A 134 -6.39 -15.97 5.87
CA PRO A 134 -5.31 -16.91 6.19
C PRO A 134 -5.13 -18.03 5.18
N ASP A 135 -6.17 -18.36 4.42
CA ASP A 135 -6.15 -19.33 3.33
C ASP A 135 -7.01 -18.88 2.15
N LEU A 136 -6.87 -19.52 1.01
CA LEU A 136 -7.65 -19.25 -0.20
C LEU A 136 -8.64 -20.37 -0.55
N GLU A 137 -8.90 -21.29 0.36
CA GLU A 137 -9.92 -22.30 0.21
C GLU A 137 -11.32 -21.71 0.44
N GLY A 138 -12.34 -22.30 -0.18
CA GLY A 138 -13.72 -21.95 0.07
C GLY A 138 -14.07 -20.46 -0.19
N VAL A 139 -13.42 -19.79 -1.16
CA VAL A 139 -13.79 -18.42 -1.52
C VAL A 139 -15.27 -18.35 -1.88
N PRO A 140 -16.08 -17.53 -1.17
CA PRO A 140 -17.52 -17.46 -1.39
C PRO A 140 -17.88 -17.16 -2.83
N ALA A 141 -18.96 -17.77 -3.32
CA ALA A 141 -19.50 -17.46 -4.63
C ALA A 141 -20.01 -16.01 -4.65
N ALA A 142 -19.54 -15.25 -5.62
CA ALA A 142 -19.96 -13.86 -5.85
C ALA A 142 -20.09 -13.67 -7.37
N PRO A 143 -21.25 -13.99 -7.95
CA PRO A 143 -21.45 -13.85 -9.38
C PRO A 143 -21.41 -12.38 -9.79
N LEU A 144 -20.91 -12.11 -10.99
CA LEU A 144 -20.96 -10.78 -11.58
C LEU A 144 -22.43 -10.41 -11.85
N ALA A 145 -22.78 -9.16 -11.60
CA ALA A 145 -24.13 -8.68 -11.84
C ALA A 145 -24.51 -8.78 -13.32
N ALA A 146 -25.81 -8.96 -13.61
CA ALA A 146 -26.30 -8.97 -14.98
C ALA A 146 -25.96 -7.63 -15.68
N GLY A 147 -25.65 -7.71 -16.97
CA GLY A 147 -25.22 -6.54 -17.73
C GLY A 147 -23.72 -6.25 -17.67
N TYR A 148 -22.96 -7.06 -16.93
CA TYR A 148 -21.50 -6.95 -16.89
C TYR A 148 -20.83 -8.26 -17.30
N ARG A 149 -19.63 -8.15 -17.85
CA ARG A 149 -18.75 -9.26 -18.17
C ARG A 149 -17.39 -9.08 -17.57
N LEU A 150 -16.74 -10.15 -17.21
CA LEU A 150 -15.37 -10.14 -16.73
C LEU A 150 -14.39 -10.04 -17.92
N ALA A 151 -13.36 -9.22 -17.77
CA ALA A 151 -12.28 -9.12 -18.74
C ALA A 151 -10.91 -9.00 -18.05
N VAL A 152 -9.88 -9.47 -18.74
CA VAL A 152 -8.48 -9.10 -18.48
C VAL A 152 -8.15 -7.96 -19.44
N PRO A 153 -7.66 -6.80 -18.97
CA PRO A 153 -7.41 -5.68 -19.87
C PRO A 153 -6.32 -6.02 -20.87
N ALA A 154 -6.62 -5.90 -22.15
CA ALA A 154 -5.68 -6.18 -23.23
C ALA A 154 -4.52 -5.16 -23.27
N GLN A 155 -4.73 -3.97 -22.74
CA GLN A 155 -3.75 -2.88 -22.71
C GLN A 155 -3.69 -2.24 -21.32
N PRO A 156 -2.49 -1.88 -20.84
CA PRO A 156 -2.31 -1.20 -19.55
C PRO A 156 -3.09 0.11 -19.42
N GLY A 157 -3.31 0.82 -20.54
CA GLY A 157 -4.09 2.07 -20.59
C GLY A 157 -5.54 1.90 -20.12
N VAL A 158 -6.18 0.76 -20.42
CA VAL A 158 -7.55 0.47 -19.95
C VAL A 158 -7.58 0.31 -18.43
N ALA A 159 -6.61 -0.39 -17.86
CA ALA A 159 -6.48 -0.53 -16.41
C ALA A 159 -6.20 0.83 -15.73
N ALA A 160 -5.28 1.63 -16.28
CA ALA A 160 -4.98 2.98 -15.77
C ALA A 160 -6.22 3.89 -15.81
N GLN A 161 -6.94 3.91 -16.91
CA GLN A 161 -8.16 4.71 -17.05
C GLN A 161 -9.22 4.29 -16.03
N THR A 162 -9.47 2.97 -15.91
CA THR A 162 -10.47 2.43 -14.97
C THR A 162 -10.10 2.77 -13.52
N PHE A 163 -8.82 2.61 -13.15
CA PHE A 163 -8.31 3.02 -11.85
C PHE A 163 -8.56 4.51 -11.59
N ASN A 164 -8.15 5.37 -12.52
CA ASN A 164 -8.27 6.81 -12.36
C ASN A 164 -9.72 7.27 -12.21
N GLN A 165 -10.65 6.66 -12.95
CA GLN A 165 -12.08 6.94 -12.81
C GLN A 165 -12.66 6.42 -11.49
N ALA A 166 -12.27 5.22 -11.06
CA ALA A 166 -12.80 4.59 -9.86
C ALA A 166 -12.35 5.28 -8.57
N PHE A 167 -11.16 5.90 -8.57
CA PHE A 167 -10.54 6.53 -7.41
C PHE A 167 -10.50 8.05 -7.44
N ALA A 168 -11.10 8.70 -8.43
CA ALA A 168 -11.06 10.16 -8.59
C ALA A 168 -11.55 10.94 -7.36
N ASP A 169 -12.44 10.35 -6.56
CA ASP A 169 -12.99 10.89 -5.31
C ASP A 169 -12.32 10.33 -4.04
N HIS A 170 -11.21 9.59 -4.21
CA HIS A 170 -10.50 8.99 -3.07
C HIS A 170 -9.56 10.00 -2.41
N TRP A 171 -9.43 9.89 -1.08
CA TRP A 171 -8.51 10.72 -0.31
C TRP A 171 -7.06 10.57 -0.81
N ARG A 172 -6.41 11.71 -1.05
CA ARG A 172 -5.03 11.77 -1.57
C ARG A 172 -4.85 11.00 -2.87
N PHE A 173 -5.84 11.06 -3.75
CA PHE A 173 -5.80 10.40 -5.05
C PHE A 173 -4.60 10.89 -5.88
N SER A 174 -3.86 9.93 -6.43
CA SER A 174 -2.80 10.13 -7.41
C SER A 174 -3.14 9.32 -8.66
N PRO A 175 -3.30 9.95 -9.82
CA PRO A 175 -3.57 9.21 -11.05
C PRO A 175 -2.36 8.35 -11.43
N VAL A 176 -2.65 7.20 -12.06
CA VAL A 176 -1.61 6.31 -12.60
C VAL A 176 -1.57 6.38 -14.11
N THR A 177 -0.39 6.18 -14.69
CA THR A 177 -0.18 6.09 -16.13
C THR A 177 -0.16 4.64 -16.61
N ALA A 178 -0.32 4.42 -17.92
CA ALA A 178 -0.19 3.09 -18.52
C ALA A 178 1.22 2.49 -18.30
N ASP A 179 2.26 3.34 -18.25
CA ASP A 179 3.63 2.88 -17.99
C ASP A 179 3.83 2.42 -16.56
N GLN A 180 3.25 3.13 -15.59
CA GLN A 180 3.23 2.68 -14.20
C GLN A 180 2.50 1.34 -14.05
N VAL A 181 1.33 1.18 -14.68
CA VAL A 181 0.62 -0.10 -14.70
C VAL A 181 1.49 -1.22 -15.27
N ARG A 182 2.19 -0.96 -16.37
CA ARG A 182 3.10 -1.93 -17.01
C ARG A 182 4.28 -2.31 -16.11
N SER A 183 4.83 -1.37 -15.35
CA SER A 183 5.99 -1.58 -14.48
C SER A 183 5.71 -2.52 -13.30
N TYR A 184 4.45 -2.74 -12.92
CA TYR A 184 4.11 -3.66 -11.84
C TYR A 184 4.39 -5.14 -12.15
N GLY A 185 4.61 -5.51 -13.42
CA GLY A 185 5.18 -6.81 -13.83
C GLY A 185 4.42 -8.06 -13.38
N GLN A 186 3.16 -7.93 -13.00
CA GLN A 186 2.33 -9.03 -12.52
C GLN A 186 1.78 -9.87 -13.67
N PRO A 187 1.43 -11.14 -13.46
CA PRO A 187 0.66 -11.90 -14.42
C PRO A 187 -0.59 -11.12 -14.85
N ALA A 188 -0.82 -11.02 -16.17
CA ALA A 188 -1.89 -10.18 -16.72
C ALA A 188 -3.28 -10.54 -16.16
N ASP A 189 -3.51 -11.80 -15.87
CA ASP A 189 -4.78 -12.31 -15.36
C ASP A 189 -5.01 -11.99 -13.87
N LEU A 190 -4.06 -11.38 -13.17
CA LEU A 190 -4.24 -10.81 -11.83
C LEU A 190 -4.75 -9.37 -11.83
N CYS A 191 -4.90 -8.75 -13.01
CA CYS A 191 -5.66 -7.52 -13.21
C CYS A 191 -6.98 -7.85 -13.90
N LEU A 192 -8.10 -7.56 -13.26
CA LEU A 192 -9.45 -7.89 -13.74
C LEU A 192 -10.31 -6.64 -13.83
N ILE A 193 -11.10 -6.56 -14.87
CA ILE A 193 -12.04 -5.45 -15.09
C ILE A 193 -13.44 -6.02 -15.29
N ALA A 194 -14.44 -5.42 -14.67
CA ALA A 194 -15.84 -5.59 -15.08
C ALA A 194 -16.14 -4.58 -16.19
N MET A 195 -16.60 -5.10 -17.32
CA MET A 195 -17.02 -4.31 -18.48
C MET A 195 -18.53 -4.35 -18.62
N THR A 196 -19.15 -3.27 -19.02
CA THR A 196 -20.56 -3.26 -19.48
C THR A 196 -20.71 -3.99 -20.81
N GLN A 197 -21.96 -4.15 -21.27
CA GLN A 197 -22.24 -4.73 -22.60
C GLN A 197 -21.71 -3.82 -23.75
N ASP A 198 -21.59 -2.52 -23.51
CA ASP A 198 -21.06 -1.53 -24.46
C ASP A 198 -19.54 -1.35 -24.37
N ASP A 199 -18.85 -2.32 -23.79
CA ASP A 199 -17.40 -2.30 -23.61
C ASP A 199 -16.83 -1.14 -22.77
N THR A 200 -17.66 -0.56 -21.87
CA THR A 200 -17.23 0.48 -20.96
C THR A 200 -16.69 -0.14 -19.66
N PRO A 201 -15.47 0.19 -19.21
CA PRO A 201 -14.95 -0.28 -17.92
C PRO A 201 -15.77 0.27 -16.74
N ALA A 202 -16.17 -0.60 -15.82
CA ALA A 202 -17.04 -0.26 -14.69
C ALA A 202 -16.40 -0.49 -13.33
N ALA A 203 -15.49 -1.46 -13.22
CA ALA A 203 -14.77 -1.75 -11.97
C ALA A 203 -13.44 -2.44 -12.28
N ILE A 204 -12.50 -2.34 -11.35
CA ILE A 204 -11.18 -2.96 -11.44
C ILE A 204 -10.82 -3.63 -10.13
N VAL A 205 -10.17 -4.78 -10.21
CA VAL A 205 -9.33 -5.35 -9.15
C VAL A 205 -7.94 -5.60 -9.71
N TRP A 206 -6.93 -5.32 -8.89
CA TRP A 206 -5.55 -5.53 -9.26
C TRP A 206 -4.81 -6.20 -8.11
N SER A 207 -4.21 -7.35 -8.37
CA SER A 207 -3.57 -8.19 -7.37
C SER A 207 -2.12 -8.51 -7.77
N ALA A 208 -1.34 -8.91 -6.79
CA ALA A 208 0.05 -9.31 -6.94
C ALA A 208 0.36 -10.55 -6.10
N LEU A 209 1.45 -11.24 -6.41
CA LEU A 209 2.06 -12.23 -5.52
C LEU A 209 3.27 -11.59 -4.86
N GLU A 210 3.41 -11.77 -3.57
CA GLU A 210 4.54 -11.28 -2.79
C GLU A 210 5.05 -12.36 -1.83
N GLU A 211 6.35 -12.35 -1.62
CA GLU A 211 7.03 -13.16 -0.62
C GLU A 211 7.80 -12.25 0.32
N HIS A 212 7.75 -12.54 1.61
CA HIS A 212 8.37 -11.73 2.66
C HIS A 212 9.06 -12.62 3.69
N ASP A 213 10.37 -12.56 3.78
CA ASP A 213 11.18 -13.44 4.63
C ASP A 213 10.83 -13.40 6.13
N ALA A 214 10.35 -12.26 6.62
CA ALA A 214 9.98 -12.08 8.04
C ALA A 214 8.46 -12.09 8.27
N ASP A 215 7.68 -12.56 7.30
CA ASP A 215 6.22 -12.57 7.39
C ASP A 215 5.72 -13.82 8.10
N THR A 216 4.69 -13.64 8.94
CA THR A 216 4.02 -14.74 9.64
C THR A 216 2.86 -15.33 8.83
N ARG A 217 2.48 -14.73 7.71
CA ARG A 217 1.41 -15.21 6.81
C ARG A 217 1.87 -16.43 6.03
N ALA A 218 0.93 -17.28 5.60
CA ALA A 218 1.22 -18.40 4.71
C ALA A 218 1.68 -17.88 3.34
N GLN A 219 2.86 -18.28 2.90
CA GLN A 219 3.54 -17.79 1.69
C GLN A 219 3.34 -18.72 0.47
N PRO A 220 3.34 -18.20 -0.76
CA PRO A 220 3.31 -16.76 -1.13
C PRO A 220 2.00 -16.08 -0.72
N VAL A 221 2.07 -14.77 -0.48
CA VAL A 221 0.88 -13.96 -0.15
C VAL A 221 0.29 -13.36 -1.42
N GLY A 222 -1.01 -13.51 -1.61
CA GLY A 222 -1.75 -12.78 -2.62
C GLY A 222 -2.09 -11.38 -2.10
N LEU A 223 -1.49 -10.34 -2.65
CA LEU A 223 -1.80 -8.96 -2.27
C LEU A 223 -2.88 -8.38 -3.20
N VAL A 224 -4.05 -8.02 -2.65
CA VAL A 224 -5.11 -7.32 -3.38
C VAL A 224 -4.85 -5.81 -3.26
N ASN A 225 -4.13 -5.25 -4.22
CA ASN A 225 -3.66 -3.86 -4.18
C ASN A 225 -4.74 -2.83 -4.48
N VAL A 226 -5.66 -3.17 -5.38
CA VAL A 226 -6.67 -2.25 -5.89
C VAL A 226 -8.02 -2.96 -5.97
N VAL A 227 -9.04 -2.35 -5.40
CA VAL A 227 -10.44 -2.69 -5.63
C VAL A 227 -11.19 -1.38 -5.82
N GLY A 228 -11.61 -1.11 -7.05
CA GLY A 228 -12.27 0.15 -7.40
C GLY A 228 -13.50 -0.06 -8.27
N THR A 229 -14.53 0.74 -8.04
CA THR A 229 -15.73 0.79 -8.89
C THR A 229 -16.00 2.21 -9.33
N VAL A 230 -16.13 2.43 -10.63
CA VAL A 230 -16.46 3.72 -11.22
C VAL A 230 -17.78 4.22 -10.61
N PRO A 231 -17.90 5.50 -10.22
CA PRO A 231 -19.04 6.03 -9.46
C PRO A 231 -20.41 5.59 -9.96
N GLY A 232 -20.67 5.70 -11.27
CA GLY A 232 -21.95 5.31 -11.88
C GLY A 232 -22.31 3.82 -11.83
N HIS A 233 -21.35 2.97 -11.45
CA HIS A 233 -21.51 1.50 -11.37
C HIS A 233 -21.40 0.95 -9.93
N ARG A 234 -21.32 1.84 -8.93
CA ARG A 234 -21.25 1.44 -7.52
C ARG A 234 -22.54 0.77 -7.04
N ARG A 235 -22.46 0.01 -5.94
CA ARG A 235 -23.57 -0.66 -5.24
C ARG A 235 -24.22 -1.80 -6.03
N GLN A 236 -23.57 -2.30 -7.08
CA GLN A 236 -24.01 -3.44 -7.91
C GLN A 236 -23.23 -4.73 -7.62
N GLY A 237 -22.46 -4.79 -6.54
CA GLY A 237 -21.70 -6.00 -6.15
C GLY A 237 -20.43 -6.26 -6.98
N LEU A 238 -20.05 -5.37 -7.90
CA LEU A 238 -18.90 -5.57 -8.79
C LEU A 238 -17.59 -5.75 -8.03
N GLY A 239 -17.32 -4.92 -7.02
CA GLY A 239 -16.13 -5.06 -6.18
C GLY A 239 -16.06 -6.42 -5.49
N LEU A 240 -17.17 -6.93 -4.97
CA LEU A 240 -17.24 -8.25 -4.34
C LEU A 240 -16.94 -9.37 -5.36
N ALA A 241 -17.59 -9.32 -6.51
CA ALA A 241 -17.43 -10.33 -7.57
C ALA A 241 -15.99 -10.37 -8.10
N LEU A 242 -15.40 -9.19 -8.40
CA LEU A 242 -14.03 -9.10 -8.88
C LEU A 242 -13.02 -9.55 -7.84
N THR A 243 -13.19 -9.16 -6.56
CA THR A 243 -12.28 -9.59 -5.50
C THR A 243 -12.36 -11.10 -5.27
N ALA A 244 -13.57 -11.70 -5.28
CA ALA A 244 -13.72 -13.15 -5.17
C ALA A 244 -13.03 -13.89 -6.34
N GLU A 245 -13.13 -13.40 -7.55
CA GLU A 245 -12.41 -14.00 -8.69
C GLU A 245 -10.90 -13.78 -8.61
N ALA A 246 -10.45 -12.60 -8.14
CA ALA A 246 -9.03 -12.34 -7.91
C ALA A 246 -8.44 -13.35 -6.90
N LEU A 247 -9.14 -13.61 -5.79
CA LEU A 247 -8.70 -14.62 -4.79
C LEU A 247 -8.58 -16.03 -5.41
N ARG A 248 -9.52 -16.42 -6.27
CA ARG A 248 -9.44 -17.72 -6.97
C ARG A 248 -8.26 -17.77 -7.94
N ARG A 249 -7.93 -16.66 -8.61
CA ARG A 249 -6.77 -16.58 -9.49
C ARG A 249 -5.47 -16.60 -8.71
N LEU A 250 -5.38 -15.84 -7.61
CA LEU A 250 -4.23 -15.89 -6.71
C LEU A 250 -3.97 -17.33 -6.22
N SER A 251 -5.01 -18.08 -5.84
CA SER A 251 -4.88 -19.49 -5.48
C SER A 251 -4.34 -20.34 -6.64
N ARG A 252 -4.78 -20.11 -7.87
CA ARG A 252 -4.23 -20.80 -9.07
C ARG A 252 -2.76 -20.47 -9.33
N HIS A 253 -2.31 -19.28 -8.93
CA HIS A 253 -0.92 -18.85 -8.94
C HIS A 253 -0.17 -19.26 -7.66
N ALA A 254 -0.65 -20.24 -6.93
CA ALA A 254 -0.03 -20.82 -5.74
C ALA A 254 0.03 -19.90 -4.51
N ALA A 255 -0.68 -18.76 -4.48
CA ALA A 255 -0.84 -18.01 -3.25
C ALA A 255 -1.51 -18.87 -2.18
N ARG A 256 -1.02 -18.81 -0.95
CA ARG A 256 -1.53 -19.58 0.19
C ARG A 256 -2.44 -18.77 1.10
N SER A 257 -2.21 -17.47 1.16
CA SER A 257 -3.01 -16.51 1.90
C SER A 257 -3.25 -15.26 1.05
N ALA A 258 -4.12 -14.36 1.50
CA ALA A 258 -4.28 -13.05 0.88
C ALA A 258 -4.28 -11.94 1.90
N SER A 259 -3.81 -10.77 1.47
CA SER A 259 -3.83 -9.53 2.25
C SER A 259 -4.28 -8.36 1.41
N LEU A 260 -4.75 -7.33 2.09
CA LEU A 260 -5.04 -6.02 1.51
C LEU A 260 -4.87 -4.92 2.56
N TYR A 261 -4.74 -3.69 2.06
CA TYR A 261 -4.78 -2.50 2.91
C TYR A 261 -6.03 -1.68 2.56
N VAL A 262 -6.76 -1.26 3.59
CA VAL A 262 -8.01 -0.52 3.42
C VAL A 262 -8.04 0.71 4.31
N ASP A 263 -8.48 1.81 3.72
CA ASP A 263 -8.84 3.03 4.45
C ASP A 263 -10.06 2.75 5.33
N ALA A 264 -9.86 2.77 6.65
CA ALA A 264 -10.92 2.49 7.62
C ALA A 264 -12.00 3.58 7.67
N MET A 265 -11.69 4.79 7.15
CA MET A 265 -12.63 5.91 7.02
C MET A 265 -13.25 6.02 5.62
N ASN A 266 -13.05 5.01 4.76
CA ASN A 266 -13.64 5.03 3.42
C ASN A 266 -15.18 5.10 3.51
N PRO A 267 -15.83 6.13 2.92
CA PRO A 267 -17.29 6.28 2.98
C PRO A 267 -18.06 5.10 2.40
N THR A 268 -17.47 4.35 1.48
CA THR A 268 -18.09 3.15 0.89
C THR A 268 -18.07 1.95 1.83
N ARG A 269 -17.36 2.02 2.95
CA ARG A 269 -17.16 0.93 3.93
C ARG A 269 -16.63 -0.35 3.25
N ALA A 270 -15.64 -0.20 2.37
CA ALA A 270 -15.09 -1.31 1.59
C ALA A 270 -14.63 -2.50 2.46
N TYR A 271 -14.24 -2.26 3.71
CA TYR A 271 -13.86 -3.32 4.66
C TYR A 271 -14.98 -4.33 4.92
N GLU A 272 -16.28 -3.95 4.80
CA GLU A 272 -17.41 -4.88 4.93
C GLU A 272 -17.46 -5.89 3.77
N LEU A 273 -17.11 -5.45 2.57
CA LEU A 273 -16.96 -6.33 1.42
C LEU A 273 -15.88 -7.39 1.70
N TYR A 274 -14.75 -6.96 2.22
CA TYR A 274 -13.62 -7.86 2.51
C TYR A 274 -13.94 -8.86 3.62
N ARG A 275 -14.64 -8.42 4.69
CA ARG A 275 -15.14 -9.34 5.72
C ARG A 275 -16.06 -10.43 5.15
N ARG A 276 -16.92 -10.10 4.19
CA ARG A 276 -17.77 -11.10 3.50
C ARG A 276 -16.97 -12.12 2.70
N LEU A 277 -15.73 -11.79 2.33
CA LEU A 277 -14.79 -12.69 1.66
C LEU A 277 -13.82 -13.37 2.64
N GLY A 278 -14.06 -13.29 3.94
CA GLY A 278 -13.26 -13.96 4.96
C GLY A 278 -11.96 -13.25 5.35
N PHE A 279 -11.85 -11.95 5.06
CA PHE A 279 -10.75 -11.14 5.58
C PHE A 279 -11.06 -10.65 6.98
N GLU A 280 -10.04 -10.65 7.83
CA GLU A 280 -10.06 -10.10 9.19
C GLU A 280 -8.99 -9.04 9.37
N VAL A 281 -9.21 -8.10 10.28
CA VAL A 281 -8.21 -7.06 10.58
C VAL A 281 -7.04 -7.70 11.31
N ALA A 282 -5.88 -7.71 10.67
CA ALA A 282 -4.65 -8.29 11.19
C ALA A 282 -3.70 -7.25 11.78
N TYR A 283 -3.73 -6.03 11.24
CA TYR A 283 -2.89 -4.93 11.71
C TYR A 283 -3.57 -3.58 11.48
N GLN A 284 -3.27 -2.62 12.34
CA GLN A 284 -3.86 -1.29 12.25
C GLN A 284 -2.77 -0.22 12.23
N TYR A 285 -2.86 0.65 11.24
CA TYR A 285 -2.02 1.83 11.08
C TYR A 285 -2.80 3.10 11.38
N GLN A 286 -2.11 4.09 11.92
CA GLN A 286 -2.50 5.49 11.88
C GLN A 286 -1.59 6.24 10.92
N VAL A 287 -2.17 6.95 9.97
CA VAL A 287 -1.43 7.92 9.14
C VAL A 287 -1.33 9.22 9.91
N PHE A 288 -0.11 9.66 10.13
CA PHE A 288 0.21 10.99 10.65
C PHE A 288 0.68 11.87 9.51
N GLU A 289 0.21 13.11 9.48
CA GLU A 289 0.50 14.05 8.40
C GLU A 289 0.93 15.40 8.96
N ALA A 290 1.99 15.97 8.38
CA ALA A 290 2.35 17.38 8.50
C ALA A 290 2.00 18.08 7.18
N ARG A 291 1.49 19.34 7.26
CA ARG A 291 1.15 20.19 6.10
C ARG A 291 1.89 21.50 6.16
N TRP A 292 2.17 22.08 4.98
CA TRP A 292 2.85 23.37 4.84
C TRP A 292 2.12 24.30 3.87
#